data_02d4fe58631c8f1c3dc9adb83be1da79
#
_entry.id   02d4fe58631c8f1c3dc9adb83be1da79
#
_cell.length_a   1.000
_cell.length_b   1.000
_cell.length_c   1.000
_cell.angle_alpha   90.00
_cell.angle_beta   90.00
_cell.angle_gamma   90.00
#
_symmetry.space_group_name_H-M   'P 1'
#
loop_
_entity.id
_entity.type
_entity.pdbx_description
1 polymer ?
#
loop_
_entity_poly.entity_id
_entity_poly.type
_entity_poly.pdbx_seq_one_letter_code
_entity_poly.pdbx_strand_id
1 'polypeptide(L)'
;DLPLSEVWKLQAGVKTSFVTIDNTAGYMRPSVSGWLPDGALGSRFVYDENINASYLQVGYEKDRLKISAGLRLEHTHVHGDFGGNTQQKDSSFTTNYFHLFPTIALQYGLTSEHLFQLSYGRRITRPNYGDLNPFTYIFDDYTHEGGNTKLHPSFSDNIELGYVYRDWFQTVLFFSHTDDAIMKSYREQE
;
A
#
# COMPACT_ATOMS: atom_id res chain seq x y z
N ASP A 1 -5.59 -2.64 24.94
CA ASP A 1 -4.71 -1.79 25.78
C ASP A 1 -4.59 -2.39 27.16
N LEU A 2 -3.37 -2.69 27.57
CA LEU A 2 -3.05 -3.22 28.91
C LEU A 2 -2.14 -2.22 29.62
N PRO A 3 -2.63 -1.49 30.65
CA PRO A 3 -1.76 -0.71 31.50
C PRO A 3 -0.93 -1.69 32.37
N LEU A 4 0.39 -1.72 32.12
CA LEU A 4 1.31 -2.56 32.91
C LEU A 4 1.71 -1.86 34.20
N SER A 5 1.70 -0.54 34.24
CA SER A 5 1.92 0.32 35.41
C SER A 5 1.42 1.74 35.11
N GLU A 6 1.62 2.68 36.05
CA GLU A 6 1.29 4.10 35.82
C GLU A 6 2.05 4.73 34.65
N VAL A 7 3.22 4.18 34.29
CA VAL A 7 4.11 4.73 33.24
C VAL A 7 4.22 3.85 32.01
N TRP A 8 3.84 2.57 32.08
CA TRP A 8 3.96 1.63 30.97
C TRP A 8 2.61 1.17 30.46
N LYS A 9 2.45 1.19 29.13
CA LYS A 9 1.26 0.69 28.42
C LYS A 9 1.69 -0.32 27.37
N LEU A 10 0.93 -1.39 27.22
CA LEU A 10 1.10 -2.40 26.19
C LEU A 10 -0.16 -2.45 25.32
N GLN A 11 0.02 -2.43 24.00
CA GLN A 11 -1.04 -2.64 23.04
C GLN A 11 -0.67 -3.80 22.12
N ALA A 12 -1.61 -4.70 21.91
CA ALA A 12 -1.44 -5.79 20.96
C ALA A 12 -2.75 -6.00 20.21
N GLY A 13 -2.65 -6.47 18.99
CA GLY A 13 -3.81 -6.78 18.18
C GLY A 13 -3.47 -7.59 16.95
N VAL A 14 -4.54 -8.11 16.34
CA VAL A 14 -4.51 -8.84 15.10
C VAL A 14 -5.52 -8.22 14.13
N LYS A 15 -5.21 -8.27 12.85
CA LYS A 15 -6.08 -7.83 11.76
C LYS A 15 -6.03 -8.88 10.65
N THR A 16 -7.18 -9.22 10.11
CA THR A 16 -7.28 -9.97 8.86
C THR A 16 -8.15 -9.19 7.87
N SER A 17 -7.80 -9.25 6.59
CA SER A 17 -8.55 -8.59 5.51
C SER A 17 -8.60 -9.55 4.33
N PHE A 18 -9.78 -9.69 3.74
CA PHE A 18 -10.02 -10.45 2.53
C PHE A 18 -10.69 -9.52 1.52
N VAL A 19 -10.15 -9.49 0.32
CA VAL A 19 -10.70 -8.73 -0.80
C VAL A 19 -10.76 -9.64 -2.01
N THR A 20 -11.93 -9.70 -2.66
CA THR A 20 -12.10 -10.33 -3.96
C THR A 20 -12.68 -9.29 -4.90
N ILE A 21 -12.03 -9.11 -6.06
CA ILE A 21 -12.49 -8.25 -7.14
C ILE A 21 -12.66 -9.12 -8.39
N ASP A 22 -13.87 -9.18 -8.91
CA ASP A 22 -14.21 -9.86 -10.17
C ASP A 22 -14.61 -8.80 -11.18
N ASN A 23 -13.78 -8.58 -12.17
CA ASN A 23 -13.96 -7.56 -13.20
C ASN A 23 -14.06 -8.23 -14.57
N THR A 24 -15.11 -7.89 -15.31
CA THR A 24 -15.27 -8.28 -16.70
C THR A 24 -15.36 -7.03 -17.55
N ALA A 25 -14.48 -6.91 -18.52
CA ALA A 25 -14.50 -5.84 -19.53
C ALA A 25 -14.83 -6.43 -20.91
N GLY A 26 -15.62 -5.70 -21.69
CA GLY A 26 -15.97 -6.08 -23.04
C GLY A 26 -16.05 -4.88 -23.95
N TYR A 27 -15.65 -5.08 -25.19
CA TYR A 27 -15.82 -4.09 -26.26
C TYR A 27 -16.86 -4.54 -27.25
N MET A 28 -17.52 -3.58 -27.86
CA MET A 28 -18.50 -3.81 -28.89
C MET A 28 -17.99 -3.18 -30.18
N ARG A 29 -18.14 -3.88 -31.31
CA ARG A 29 -17.81 -3.36 -32.64
C ARG A 29 -19.08 -3.18 -33.48
N PRO A 30 -19.10 -2.15 -34.34
CA PRO A 30 -20.21 -1.97 -35.25
C PRO A 30 -20.26 -3.07 -36.33
N SER A 31 -21.46 -3.51 -36.70
CA SER A 31 -21.72 -4.48 -37.74
C SER A 31 -22.96 -4.06 -38.56
N VAL A 32 -23.16 -4.67 -39.72
CA VAL A 32 -24.37 -4.43 -40.55
C VAL A 32 -25.69 -4.73 -39.84
N SER A 33 -25.66 -5.64 -38.84
CA SER A 33 -26.80 -6.06 -38.03
C SER A 33 -26.90 -5.36 -36.66
N GLY A 34 -26.01 -4.37 -36.38
CA GLY A 34 -25.93 -3.69 -35.08
C GLY A 34 -24.58 -3.88 -34.41
N TRP A 35 -24.53 -3.66 -33.11
CA TRP A 35 -23.32 -3.80 -32.31
C TRP A 35 -23.10 -5.28 -31.93
N LEU A 36 -21.91 -5.80 -32.16
CA LEU A 36 -21.51 -7.16 -31.79
C LEU A 36 -20.36 -7.13 -30.78
N PRO A 37 -20.33 -8.06 -29.81
CA PRO A 37 -19.19 -8.21 -28.91
C PRO A 37 -17.91 -8.47 -29.67
N ASP A 38 -16.82 -7.79 -29.28
CA ASP A 38 -15.48 -8.05 -29.81
C ASP A 38 -14.76 -9.04 -28.91
N GLY A 39 -14.71 -10.29 -29.33
CA GLY A 39 -14.04 -11.36 -28.56
C GLY A 39 -12.52 -11.22 -28.46
N ALA A 40 -11.91 -10.29 -29.23
CA ALA A 40 -10.47 -10.05 -29.16
C ALA A 40 -10.09 -9.08 -28.04
N LEU A 41 -11.04 -8.24 -27.62
CA LEU A 41 -10.81 -7.17 -26.64
C LEU A 41 -11.51 -7.41 -25.28
N GLY A 42 -12.38 -8.41 -25.21
CA GLY A 42 -13.03 -8.78 -23.93
C GLY A 42 -12.10 -9.59 -23.03
N SER A 43 -12.18 -9.40 -21.73
CA SER A 43 -11.50 -10.25 -20.77
C SER A 43 -12.16 -10.23 -19.39
N ARG A 44 -11.80 -11.18 -18.54
CA ARG A 44 -12.18 -11.23 -17.13
C ARG A 44 -10.92 -11.31 -16.28
N PHE A 45 -10.87 -10.52 -15.21
CA PHE A 45 -9.79 -10.58 -14.24
C PHE A 45 -10.37 -10.72 -12.84
N VAL A 46 -10.03 -11.82 -12.17
CA VAL A 46 -10.37 -12.08 -10.78
C VAL A 46 -9.12 -11.86 -9.94
N TYR A 47 -9.25 -11.06 -8.90
CA TYR A 47 -8.17 -10.71 -7.98
C TYR A 47 -8.60 -11.00 -6.56
N ASP A 48 -7.83 -11.83 -5.88
CA ASP A 48 -8.02 -12.20 -4.49
C ASP A 48 -6.83 -11.73 -3.67
N GLU A 49 -7.10 -11.00 -2.58
CA GLU A 49 -6.08 -10.56 -1.64
C GLU A 49 -6.45 -10.97 -0.22
N ASN A 50 -5.50 -11.55 0.50
CA ASN A 50 -5.61 -11.82 1.92
C ASN A 50 -4.42 -11.22 2.66
N ILE A 51 -4.70 -10.35 3.64
CA ILE A 51 -3.70 -9.71 4.49
C ILE A 51 -3.99 -10.09 5.94
N ASN A 52 -3.01 -10.73 6.58
CA ASN A 52 -3.02 -11.04 7.99
C ASN A 52 -1.92 -10.26 8.69
N ALA A 53 -2.27 -9.55 9.73
CA ALA A 53 -1.33 -8.72 10.48
C ALA A 53 -1.47 -8.97 11.98
N SER A 54 -0.34 -8.93 12.68
CA SER A 54 -0.28 -8.83 14.13
C SER A 54 0.62 -7.67 14.53
N TYR A 55 0.30 -6.99 15.61
CA TYR A 55 1.12 -5.89 16.10
C TYR A 55 1.25 -5.93 17.61
N LEU A 56 2.37 -5.40 18.06
CA LEU A 56 2.70 -5.15 19.44
C LEU A 56 3.28 -3.74 19.55
N GLN A 57 2.80 -2.96 20.51
CA GLN A 57 3.30 -1.62 20.79
C GLN A 57 3.47 -1.44 22.30
N VAL A 58 4.62 -0.91 22.69
CA VAL A 58 4.95 -0.55 24.06
C VAL A 58 5.06 0.97 24.16
N GLY A 59 4.37 1.54 25.11
CA GLY A 59 4.41 2.95 25.44
C GLY A 59 4.99 3.16 26.84
N TYR A 60 5.84 4.18 26.96
CA TYR A 60 6.36 4.69 28.22
C TYR A 60 6.05 6.18 28.32
N GLU A 61 5.47 6.62 29.42
CA GLU A 61 5.16 8.01 29.68
C GLU A 61 5.47 8.34 31.13
N LYS A 62 6.45 9.21 31.34
CA LYS A 62 6.79 9.72 32.67
C LYS A 62 7.32 11.15 32.56
N ASP A 63 6.77 12.01 33.40
CA ASP A 63 7.12 13.43 33.48
C ASP A 63 7.07 14.14 32.10
N ARG A 64 8.23 14.43 31.53
CA ARG A 64 8.38 15.14 30.24
C ARG A 64 8.77 14.21 29.09
N LEU A 65 8.89 12.91 29.34
CA LEU A 65 9.34 11.92 28.38
C LEU A 65 8.21 10.99 28.00
N LYS A 66 7.91 10.91 26.69
CA LYS A 66 7.02 9.89 26.10
C LYS A 66 7.78 9.12 25.05
N ILE A 67 7.76 7.82 25.14
CA ILE A 67 8.34 6.90 24.15
C ILE A 67 7.27 5.90 23.73
N SER A 68 7.19 5.63 22.46
CA SER A 68 6.37 4.55 21.89
C SER A 68 7.21 3.76 20.92
N ALA A 69 7.26 2.44 21.05
CA ALA A 69 7.89 1.54 20.12
C ALA A 69 6.92 0.45 19.74
N GLY A 70 6.77 0.21 18.46
CA GLY A 70 5.84 -0.75 17.89
C GLY A 70 6.47 -1.62 16.80
N LEU A 71 5.97 -2.82 16.67
CA LEU A 71 6.31 -3.74 15.60
C LEU A 71 5.03 -4.37 15.05
N ARG A 72 4.82 -4.26 13.74
CA ARG A 72 3.74 -4.93 13.02
C ARG A 72 4.34 -5.95 12.07
N LEU A 73 3.80 -7.16 12.12
CA LEU A 73 4.07 -8.25 11.21
C LEU A 73 2.91 -8.36 10.24
N GLU A 74 3.19 -8.44 8.95
CA GLU A 74 2.16 -8.70 7.94
C GLU A 74 2.55 -9.86 7.03
N HIS A 75 1.60 -10.76 6.80
CA HIS A 75 1.62 -11.75 5.75
C HIS A 75 0.56 -11.39 4.72
N THR A 76 0.96 -11.26 3.47
CA THR A 76 0.08 -10.97 2.35
C THR A 76 0.13 -12.11 1.35
N HIS A 77 -1.06 -12.59 0.96
CA HIS A 77 -1.27 -13.53 -0.14
C HIS A 77 -2.12 -12.84 -1.19
N VAL A 78 -1.64 -12.81 -2.43
CA VAL A 78 -2.34 -12.28 -3.59
C VAL A 78 -2.42 -13.36 -4.65
N HIS A 79 -3.60 -13.53 -5.23
CA HIS A 79 -3.84 -14.38 -6.39
C HIS A 79 -4.59 -13.59 -7.45
N GLY A 80 -4.17 -13.69 -8.70
CA GLY A 80 -4.86 -13.10 -9.84
C GLY A 80 -5.03 -14.12 -10.95
N ASP A 81 -6.28 -14.26 -11.42
CA ASP A 81 -6.66 -15.06 -12.58
C ASP A 81 -7.13 -14.15 -13.71
N PHE A 82 -6.42 -14.18 -14.82
CA PHE A 82 -6.78 -13.50 -16.05
C PHE A 82 -7.38 -14.49 -17.02
N GLY A 83 -8.69 -14.38 -17.27
CA GLY A 83 -9.37 -15.05 -18.37
C GLY A 83 -9.06 -14.32 -19.66
N GLY A 84 -8.26 -14.93 -20.51
CA GLY A 84 -7.79 -14.37 -21.76
C GLY A 84 -8.88 -14.15 -22.81
N ASN A 85 -8.44 -13.82 -23.99
CA ASN A 85 -9.30 -13.62 -25.14
C ASN A 85 -8.65 -14.23 -26.40
N THR A 86 -9.10 -13.90 -27.60
CA THR A 86 -8.52 -14.47 -28.83
C THR A 86 -7.08 -13.99 -29.12
N GLN A 87 -6.61 -12.91 -28.45
CA GLN A 87 -5.26 -12.36 -28.59
C GLN A 87 -4.35 -12.69 -27.43
N GLN A 88 -4.88 -12.82 -26.21
CA GLN A 88 -4.15 -13.09 -24.99
C GLN A 88 -4.62 -14.43 -24.39
N LYS A 89 -3.67 -15.27 -24.00
CA LYS A 89 -3.96 -16.54 -23.31
C LYS A 89 -4.35 -16.30 -21.86
N ASP A 90 -5.11 -17.24 -21.30
CA ASP A 90 -5.33 -17.31 -19.87
C ASP A 90 -4.00 -17.31 -19.12
N SER A 91 -3.95 -16.59 -18.04
CA SER A 91 -2.78 -16.52 -17.18
C SER A 91 -3.17 -16.30 -15.73
N SER A 92 -2.34 -16.77 -14.82
CA SER A 92 -2.52 -16.52 -13.39
C SER A 92 -1.18 -16.20 -12.74
N PHE A 93 -1.24 -15.51 -11.62
CA PHE A 93 -0.08 -15.29 -10.77
C PHE A 93 -0.47 -15.43 -9.30
N THR A 94 0.51 -15.79 -8.49
CA THR A 94 0.35 -15.84 -7.03
C THR A 94 1.59 -15.22 -6.41
N THR A 95 1.37 -14.32 -5.46
CA THR A 95 2.44 -13.67 -4.71
C THR A 95 2.21 -13.83 -3.22
N ASN A 96 3.24 -14.25 -2.51
CA ASN A 96 3.24 -14.36 -1.06
C ASN A 96 4.44 -13.60 -0.51
N TYR A 97 4.22 -12.77 0.50
CA TYR A 97 5.31 -12.08 1.18
C TYR A 97 4.99 -11.82 2.65
N PHE A 98 6.06 -11.71 3.42
CA PHE A 98 6.01 -11.44 4.84
C PHE A 98 6.95 -10.27 5.16
N HIS A 99 6.42 -9.25 5.83
CA HIS A 99 7.17 -8.03 6.13
C HIS A 99 6.97 -7.55 7.55
N LEU A 100 8.00 -6.84 8.03
CA LEU A 100 8.07 -6.20 9.33
C LEU A 100 7.96 -4.68 9.17
N PHE A 101 7.16 -4.05 10.02
CA PHE A 101 6.94 -2.62 10.04
C PHE A 101 7.21 -2.07 11.43
N PRO A 102 8.48 -1.74 11.73
CA PRO A 102 8.83 -1.08 12.98
C PRO A 102 8.34 0.37 12.99
N THR A 103 7.98 0.85 14.19
CA THR A 103 7.65 2.24 14.46
C THR A 103 8.27 2.66 15.78
N ILE A 104 8.79 3.89 15.83
CA ILE A 104 9.32 4.50 17.05
C ILE A 104 8.83 5.94 17.09
N ALA A 105 8.39 6.39 18.23
CA ALA A 105 8.09 7.78 18.50
C ALA A 105 8.65 8.18 19.86
N LEU A 106 9.29 9.34 19.91
CA LEU A 106 9.85 9.93 21.11
C LEU A 106 9.40 11.38 21.20
N GLN A 107 8.93 11.79 22.36
CA GLN A 107 8.65 13.18 22.69
C GLN A 107 9.37 13.54 23.99
N TYR A 108 10.07 14.67 23.98
CA TYR A 108 10.79 15.16 25.15
C TYR A 108 10.55 16.65 25.36
N GLY A 109 9.89 16.99 26.46
CA GLY A 109 9.71 18.36 26.91
C GLY A 109 10.95 18.84 27.67
N LEU A 110 11.86 19.57 27.00
CA LEU A 110 13.04 20.14 27.66
C LEU A 110 12.63 21.11 28.77
N THR A 111 11.63 21.95 28.47
CA THR A 111 10.99 22.86 29.42
C THR A 111 9.46 22.82 29.18
N SER A 112 8.69 23.65 29.90
CA SER A 112 7.27 23.85 29.58
C SER A 112 7.04 24.54 28.24
N GLU A 113 8.07 25.16 27.64
CA GLU A 113 7.98 25.92 26.40
C GLU A 113 8.63 25.21 25.20
N HIS A 114 9.49 24.21 25.44
CA HIS A 114 10.29 23.56 24.41
C HIS A 114 10.00 22.07 24.34
N LEU A 115 9.43 21.61 23.23
CA LEU A 115 9.12 20.20 22.96
C LEU A 115 9.90 19.72 21.73
N PHE A 116 10.62 18.62 21.88
CA PHE A 116 11.28 17.89 20.81
C PHE A 116 10.50 16.60 20.50
N GLN A 117 10.40 16.27 19.23
CA GLN A 117 9.73 15.08 18.74
C GLN A 117 10.61 14.39 17.72
N LEU A 118 10.72 13.06 17.81
CA LEU A 118 11.40 12.23 16.83
C LEU A 118 10.47 11.05 16.50
N SER A 119 10.24 10.79 15.24
CA SER A 119 9.53 9.59 14.82
C SER A 119 10.23 8.88 13.68
N TYR A 120 10.08 7.57 13.67
CA TYR A 120 10.47 6.69 12.59
C TYR A 120 9.35 5.70 12.31
N GLY A 121 9.12 5.40 11.05
CA GLY A 121 8.17 4.35 10.66
C GLY A 121 8.42 3.85 9.26
N ARG A 122 8.38 2.51 9.11
CA ARG A 122 8.39 1.83 7.81
C ARG A 122 6.96 1.57 7.37
N ARG A 123 6.68 1.85 6.09
CA ARG A 123 5.36 1.67 5.47
C ARG A 123 5.47 0.87 4.18
N ILE A 124 4.36 0.27 3.77
CA ILE A 124 4.20 -0.43 2.50
C ILE A 124 3.14 0.25 1.65
N THR A 125 3.43 0.40 0.36
CA THR A 125 2.46 0.75 -0.68
C THR A 125 2.35 -0.43 -1.63
N ARG A 126 1.19 -1.06 -1.68
CA ARG A 126 0.94 -2.20 -2.55
C ARG A 126 0.48 -1.74 -3.93
N PRO A 127 0.86 -2.45 -5.00
CA PRO A 127 0.20 -2.28 -6.28
C PRO A 127 -1.31 -2.47 -6.08
N ASN A 128 -2.10 -1.59 -6.64
CA ASN A 128 -3.54 -1.77 -6.61
C ASN A 128 -3.97 -2.78 -7.68
N TYR A 129 -5.24 -3.21 -7.61
CA TYR A 129 -5.84 -4.11 -8.58
C TYR A 129 -5.60 -3.68 -10.04
N GLY A 130 -5.77 -2.38 -10.35
CA GLY A 130 -5.58 -1.84 -11.71
C GLY A 130 -4.13 -1.90 -12.18
N ASP A 131 -3.17 -1.71 -11.27
CA ASP A 131 -1.74 -1.82 -11.58
C ASP A 131 -1.34 -3.25 -11.94
N LEU A 132 -2.02 -4.25 -11.39
CA LEU A 132 -1.75 -5.68 -11.61
C LEU A 132 -2.60 -6.29 -12.72
N ASN A 133 -3.68 -5.63 -13.16
CA ASN A 133 -4.57 -6.16 -14.19
C ASN A 133 -3.89 -6.15 -15.58
N PRO A 134 -3.60 -7.31 -16.18
CA PRO A 134 -2.92 -7.38 -17.48
C PRO A 134 -3.81 -6.98 -18.66
N PHE A 135 -5.08 -6.68 -18.42
CA PHE A 135 -6.00 -6.24 -19.45
C PHE A 135 -5.57 -4.91 -20.05
N THR A 136 -5.59 -4.83 -21.37
CA THR A 136 -5.28 -3.60 -22.10
C THR A 136 -6.55 -2.78 -22.31
N TYR A 137 -6.65 -1.67 -21.61
CA TYR A 137 -7.71 -0.68 -21.84
C TYR A 137 -7.35 0.19 -23.04
N ILE A 138 -8.26 0.25 -24.01
CA ILE A 138 -8.12 1.05 -25.22
C ILE A 138 -8.98 2.30 -25.04
N PHE A 139 -8.33 3.47 -24.97
CA PHE A 139 -9.02 4.77 -24.87
C PHE A 139 -9.28 5.36 -26.26
N ASP A 140 -8.32 5.21 -27.15
CA ASP A 140 -8.38 5.61 -28.55
C ASP A 140 -7.37 4.79 -29.37
N ASP A 141 -7.25 5.08 -30.67
CA ASP A 141 -6.35 4.35 -31.60
C ASP A 141 -4.85 4.50 -31.24
N TYR A 142 -4.49 5.45 -30.35
CA TYR A 142 -3.12 5.80 -29.99
C TYR A 142 -2.83 5.60 -28.50
N THR A 143 -3.88 5.46 -27.66
CA THR A 143 -3.71 5.45 -26.21
C THR A 143 -4.24 4.14 -25.63
N HIS A 144 -3.32 3.34 -25.12
CA HIS A 144 -3.61 2.08 -24.45
C HIS A 144 -3.01 2.08 -23.05
N GLU A 145 -3.71 1.55 -22.08
CA GLU A 145 -3.23 1.37 -20.70
C GLU A 145 -3.36 -0.09 -20.28
N GLY A 146 -2.33 -0.63 -19.65
CA GLY A 146 -2.34 -1.98 -19.10
C GLY A 146 -1.49 -2.07 -17.84
N GLY A 147 -1.86 -2.95 -16.92
CA GLY A 147 -1.10 -3.19 -15.71
C GLY A 147 0.03 -4.20 -15.92
N ASN A 148 0.80 -4.40 -14.86
CA ASN A 148 1.94 -5.31 -14.82
C ASN A 148 1.80 -6.27 -13.62
N THR A 149 1.52 -7.54 -13.90
CA THR A 149 1.37 -8.60 -12.88
C THR A 149 2.64 -8.89 -12.09
N LYS A 150 3.79 -8.37 -12.51
CA LYS A 150 5.11 -8.56 -11.88
C LYS A 150 5.50 -7.42 -10.93
N LEU A 151 4.61 -6.47 -10.67
CA LEU A 151 4.89 -5.39 -9.73
C LEU A 151 5.06 -5.93 -8.32
N HIS A 152 6.05 -5.39 -7.62
CA HIS A 152 6.30 -5.64 -6.21
C HIS A 152 5.79 -4.46 -5.37
N PRO A 153 5.47 -4.70 -4.08
CA PRO A 153 5.17 -3.61 -3.16
C PRO A 153 6.37 -2.67 -3.00
N SER A 154 6.07 -1.40 -2.84
CA SER A 154 7.02 -0.34 -2.50
C SER A 154 7.11 -0.18 -0.98
N PHE A 155 8.30 0.11 -0.47
CA PHE A 155 8.54 0.34 0.95
C PHE A 155 9.12 1.72 1.18
N SER A 156 8.59 2.43 2.19
CA SER A 156 9.07 3.75 2.56
C SER A 156 9.50 3.78 4.03
N ASP A 157 10.73 4.20 4.26
CA ASP A 157 11.28 4.50 5.59
C ASP A 157 11.22 6.01 5.80
N ASN A 158 10.50 6.43 6.84
CA ASN A 158 10.23 7.84 7.12
C ASN A 158 10.79 8.22 8.49
N ILE A 159 11.53 9.33 8.53
CA ILE A 159 12.05 9.93 9.76
C ILE A 159 11.55 11.36 9.84
N GLU A 160 11.02 11.74 10.99
CA GLU A 160 10.59 13.11 11.26
C GLU A 160 11.25 13.61 12.54
N LEU A 161 11.83 14.80 12.50
CA LEU A 161 12.34 15.53 13.66
C LEU A 161 11.56 16.82 13.79
N GLY A 162 10.76 16.92 14.86
CA GLY A 162 9.93 18.06 15.19
C GLY A 162 10.50 18.87 16.35
N TYR A 163 10.31 20.15 16.31
CA TYR A 163 10.55 21.07 17.41
C TYR A 163 9.40 22.05 17.55
N VAL A 164 8.90 22.19 18.77
CA VAL A 164 7.83 23.16 19.11
C VAL A 164 8.34 24.09 20.19
N TYR A 165 8.19 25.38 19.96
CA TYR A 165 8.47 26.43 20.94
C TYR A 165 7.17 27.16 21.29
N ARG A 166 6.71 27.01 22.53
CA ARG A 166 5.37 27.41 22.98
C ARG A 166 4.31 26.89 22.00
N ASP A 167 3.19 27.57 21.88
CA ASP A 167 2.09 27.15 20.99
C ASP A 167 2.08 27.91 19.64
N TRP A 168 3.10 28.72 19.37
CA TRP A 168 3.09 29.60 18.18
C TRP A 168 4.16 29.28 17.13
N PHE A 169 5.21 28.53 17.47
CA PHE A 169 6.26 28.17 16.51
C PHE A 169 6.47 26.66 16.48
N GLN A 170 6.34 26.08 15.30
CA GLN A 170 6.62 24.68 15.05
C GLN A 170 7.46 24.53 13.79
N THR A 171 8.44 23.67 13.82
CA THR A 171 9.22 23.26 12.64
C THR A 171 9.37 21.74 12.62
N VAL A 172 9.38 21.15 11.42
CA VAL A 172 9.57 19.72 11.19
C VAL A 172 10.58 19.53 10.06
N LEU A 173 11.57 18.70 10.30
CA LEU A 173 12.46 18.16 9.28
C LEU A 173 11.99 16.75 8.96
N PHE A 174 11.78 16.49 7.68
CA PHE A 174 11.28 15.21 7.19
C PHE A 174 12.29 14.60 6.22
N PHE A 175 12.57 13.31 6.40
CA PHE A 175 13.34 12.49 5.48
C PHE A 175 12.54 11.25 5.13
N SER A 176 12.45 10.93 3.85
CA SER A 176 11.79 9.72 3.33
C SER A 176 12.70 9.04 2.31
N HIS A 177 12.88 7.75 2.47
CA HIS A 177 13.52 6.90 1.48
C HIS A 177 12.52 5.83 1.03
N THR A 178 12.36 5.67 -0.29
CA THR A 178 11.40 4.73 -0.87
C THR A 178 12.11 3.78 -1.82
N ASP A 179 12.00 2.49 -1.54
CA ASP A 179 12.45 1.41 -2.39
C ASP A 179 11.30 0.91 -3.27
N ASP A 180 11.62 0.48 -4.51
CA ASP A 180 10.68 -0.11 -5.49
C ASP A 180 9.44 0.78 -5.76
N ALA A 181 9.67 2.09 -5.94
CA ALA A 181 8.58 3.03 -6.20
C ALA A 181 7.76 2.64 -7.44
N ILE A 182 6.44 2.47 -7.26
CA ILE A 182 5.52 2.16 -8.35
C ILE A 182 5.25 3.43 -9.14
N MET A 183 5.57 3.41 -10.43
CA MET A 183 5.39 4.55 -11.33
C MET A 183 4.74 4.12 -12.64
N LYS A 184 3.90 4.98 -13.20
CA LYS A 184 3.40 4.82 -14.57
C LYS A 184 4.52 5.19 -15.56
N SER A 185 4.72 4.35 -16.56
CA SER A 185 5.63 4.64 -17.68
C SER A 185 4.83 4.76 -18.97
N TYR A 186 5.22 5.70 -19.81
CA TYR A 186 4.63 5.90 -21.13
C TYR A 186 5.65 5.46 -22.20
N ARG A 187 5.17 4.76 -23.23
CA ARG A 187 5.97 4.38 -24.39
C ARG A 187 5.23 4.80 -25.65
N GLU A 188 5.93 5.46 -26.55
CA GLU A 188 5.47 5.61 -27.93
C GLU A 188 5.78 4.31 -28.67
N GLN A 189 4.79 3.80 -29.41
CA GLN A 189 5.01 2.73 -30.39
C GLN A 189 5.12 3.41 -31.76
N GLU A 190 6.30 3.29 -32.39
CA GLU A 190 6.55 3.69 -33.77
C GLU A 190 5.86 2.73 -34.75
#